data_3a1c7eacbdd6ed568c87f1f4964c4e5a
#
_entry.id   3a1c7eacbdd6ed568c87f1f4964c4e5a
#
_cell.length_a   1.000
_cell.length_b   1.000
_cell.length_c   1.000
_cell.angle_alpha   90.00
_cell.angle_beta   90.00
_cell.angle_gamma   90.00
#
_symmetry.space_group_name_H-M   'P 1'
#
loop_
_entity.id
_entity.type
_entity.pdbx_description
1 polymer ?
#
loop_
_entity_poly.entity_id
_entity_poly.type
_entity_poly.pdbx_seq_one_letter_code
_entity_poly.pdbx_strand_id
1 'polypeptide(L)'
;MGQSPPVVLGRENSLCDPFTFLSSSSAFISGDGFRDEIAVEIVDYTAELPDECLAFVFQFLGPGDRNRCSLVCKRWFRVDGWSRHRLSLNAQSEIVSSLLSLFTRFDSVTKLALRCSRKSISLTDDALLTISIRCRNLTRLKLRGCREITDEGMSTFAKNSKKLRKLSCGSCMFGAKALNAVLDHCANLEELSVKRLRGIHDGAEPIGPGAAASSLKMICLKELVNGQSFAPLVLGSKNLKTVKIIHCLGDWDSVLQLIGNRNRNYKENLNCDINYGSSDSSRSPLMEIHLERLQVSDIGLSAISKCTKIENLHIVKTPECSNYGLVCVAENCKLLRKLHIDGWRTNRIGDEGLIAVAKHCSNLQELVLIGVNATHVSLSAIACNCSKLERLALCGSGTIGDTEIACIATKCMALKKLCIKGCPISDIAIEALGSGCPNLVKIKVRKCRGVSSDAGEWLREQRGSMLINMDACDTDCGFEASVSDIGVHETGEEVGQVTAVGASTSSNGRLALLRSKLGHFAGRNLVACTLRRWSNCDDSLNINL
;
A
#
# COMPACT_ATOMS: atom_id res chain seq x y z
N MET A 1 -60.25 -40.46 -31.61
CA MET A 1 -59.88 -39.54 -32.66
C MET A 1 -59.16 -38.39 -31.98
N GLY A 2 -57.87 -38.28 -32.08
CA GLY A 2 -57.07 -37.23 -31.49
C GLY A 2 -55.60 -37.51 -31.78
N GLN A 3 -55.05 -36.75 -32.65
CA GLN A 3 -53.67 -36.87 -33.06
C GLN A 3 -52.73 -36.20 -32.06
N SER A 4 -51.61 -36.86 -31.73
CA SER A 4 -50.51 -36.32 -30.98
C SER A 4 -49.63 -35.45 -31.92
N PRO A 5 -49.06 -34.29 -31.43
CA PRO A 5 -48.10 -33.52 -32.19
C PRO A 5 -46.68 -34.08 -32.05
N PRO A 6 -45.75 -33.78 -32.96
CA PRO A 6 -44.47 -34.43 -33.05
C PRO A 6 -43.44 -33.86 -32.08
N VAL A 7 -42.58 -34.77 -31.61
CA VAL A 7 -41.38 -34.51 -30.81
C VAL A 7 -40.38 -33.68 -31.60
N VAL A 8 -40.05 -32.49 -31.10
CA VAL A 8 -38.91 -31.68 -31.59
C VAL A 8 -37.65 -32.11 -30.80
N LEU A 9 -36.75 -32.74 -31.48
CA LEU A 9 -35.39 -33.04 -31.00
C LEU A 9 -34.61 -31.76 -30.70
N GLY A 10 -34.26 -31.58 -29.42
CA GLY A 10 -33.38 -30.53 -29.00
C GLY A 10 -32.00 -30.64 -29.60
N ARG A 11 -31.52 -29.56 -30.20
CA ARG A 11 -30.15 -29.39 -30.60
C ARG A 11 -29.24 -29.42 -29.38
N GLU A 12 -28.42 -30.44 -29.28
CA GLU A 12 -27.22 -30.44 -28.44
C GLU A 12 -26.28 -29.31 -28.89
N ASN A 13 -26.10 -28.32 -28.06
CA ASN A 13 -25.03 -27.34 -28.23
C ASN A 13 -23.71 -28.02 -27.91
N SER A 14 -23.07 -28.54 -28.93
CA SER A 14 -21.68 -28.95 -28.95
C SER A 14 -20.83 -27.78 -28.52
N LEU A 15 -20.19 -27.90 -27.32
CA LEU A 15 -19.11 -27.05 -26.87
C LEU A 15 -17.99 -27.14 -27.91
N CYS A 16 -17.79 -26.07 -28.68
CA CYS A 16 -16.67 -25.94 -29.61
C CYS A 16 -15.37 -26.04 -28.81
N ASP A 17 -14.67 -27.14 -29.01
CA ASP A 17 -13.31 -27.37 -28.58
C ASP A 17 -12.39 -26.37 -29.29
N PRO A 18 -11.65 -25.50 -28.62
CA PRO A 18 -10.83 -24.48 -29.30
C PRO A 18 -9.60 -25.05 -30.01
N PHE A 19 -9.43 -26.36 -30.07
CA PHE A 19 -8.29 -27.02 -30.70
C PHE A 19 -8.56 -27.68 -32.06
N THR A 20 -9.71 -27.46 -32.69
CA THR A 20 -10.05 -28.14 -33.96
C THR A 20 -9.55 -27.40 -35.19
N PHE A 21 -8.68 -26.40 -35.08
CA PHE A 21 -8.23 -25.61 -36.23
C PHE A 21 -6.75 -25.82 -36.60
N LEU A 22 -6.19 -26.99 -36.49
CA LEU A 22 -4.89 -27.29 -37.12
C LEU A 22 -4.74 -28.80 -37.37
N SER A 23 -5.57 -29.38 -38.28
CA SER A 23 -5.25 -30.63 -38.96
C SER A 23 -6.25 -30.85 -40.07
N SER A 24 -5.95 -30.34 -41.23
CA SER A 24 -6.25 -30.95 -42.54
C SER A 24 -6.11 -29.89 -43.65
N SER A 25 -5.01 -29.94 -44.35
CA SER A 25 -4.93 -29.53 -45.73
C SER A 25 -3.81 -30.31 -46.39
N SER A 26 -4.06 -31.57 -46.69
CA SER A 26 -3.35 -32.27 -47.75
C SER A 26 -4.20 -32.11 -49.00
N ALA A 27 -3.98 -31.08 -49.78
CA ALA A 27 -4.44 -30.98 -51.13
C ALA A 27 -3.31 -31.51 -52.02
N PHE A 28 -3.57 -32.64 -52.67
CA PHE A 28 -2.76 -33.15 -53.77
C PHE A 28 -2.80 -32.13 -54.93
N ILE A 29 -1.66 -31.59 -55.29
CA ILE A 29 -1.40 -31.00 -56.59
C ILE A 29 -0.17 -31.71 -57.15
N SER A 30 -0.37 -32.55 -58.17
CA SER A 30 0.66 -33.10 -58.99
C SER A 30 1.22 -32.01 -59.92
N GLY A 31 2.54 -31.82 -59.84
CA GLY A 31 3.26 -30.92 -60.75
C GLY A 31 4.76 -31.10 -60.55
N ASP A 32 5.40 -31.72 -61.56
CA ASP A 32 6.84 -31.92 -61.62
C ASP A 32 7.63 -30.61 -61.45
N GLY A 33 8.63 -30.64 -60.62
CA GLY A 33 9.60 -29.56 -60.48
C GLY A 33 10.55 -29.79 -59.33
N PHE A 34 11.76 -30.28 -59.64
CA PHE A 34 12.90 -30.38 -58.70
C PHE A 34 13.08 -29.09 -57.90
N ARG A 35 12.80 -29.18 -56.59
CA ARG A 35 13.36 -28.31 -55.54
C ARG A 35 13.69 -29.20 -54.35
N ASP A 36 14.98 -29.32 -54.06
CA ASP A 36 15.46 -29.81 -52.77
C ASP A 36 14.94 -28.84 -51.70
N GLU A 37 13.73 -29.09 -51.19
CA GLU A 37 13.29 -28.51 -49.90
C GLU A 37 14.01 -29.29 -48.82
N ILE A 38 15.04 -28.66 -48.27
CA ILE A 38 15.62 -29.07 -46.96
C ILE A 38 14.45 -29.02 -45.98
N ALA A 39 13.82 -30.14 -45.70
CA ALA A 39 12.88 -30.28 -44.60
C ALA A 39 13.65 -30.02 -43.33
N VAL A 40 13.64 -28.78 -42.85
CA VAL A 40 14.14 -28.46 -41.54
C VAL A 40 13.23 -29.17 -40.57
N GLU A 41 13.70 -30.30 -40.04
CA GLU A 41 13.03 -31.06 -39.01
C GLU A 41 12.95 -30.13 -37.77
N ILE A 42 11.77 -29.57 -37.50
CA ILE A 42 11.53 -28.69 -36.37
C ILE A 42 11.54 -29.56 -35.11
N VAL A 43 12.70 -29.71 -34.52
CA VAL A 43 12.87 -30.46 -33.29
C VAL A 43 12.29 -29.67 -32.12
N ASP A 44 11.27 -30.23 -31.45
CA ASP A 44 10.73 -29.65 -30.21
C ASP A 44 11.65 -29.98 -29.00
N TYR A 45 12.62 -29.15 -28.73
CA TYR A 45 13.54 -29.29 -27.60
C TYR A 45 12.85 -29.26 -26.23
N THR A 46 11.58 -28.88 -26.16
CA THR A 46 10.84 -28.89 -24.90
C THR A 46 10.15 -30.23 -24.64
N ALA A 47 10.07 -31.11 -25.62
CA ALA A 47 9.41 -32.40 -25.49
C ALA A 47 10.06 -33.31 -24.44
N GLU A 48 11.38 -33.26 -24.33
CA GLU A 48 12.17 -34.04 -23.36
C GLU A 48 12.24 -33.43 -21.96
N LEU A 49 11.85 -32.16 -21.78
CA LEU A 49 11.83 -31.47 -20.49
C LEU A 49 10.76 -32.08 -19.58
N PRO A 50 11.08 -32.53 -18.34
CA PRO A 50 10.07 -32.94 -17.36
C PRO A 50 9.05 -31.82 -17.10
N ASP A 51 7.81 -32.20 -16.78
CA ASP A 51 6.72 -31.23 -16.52
C ASP A 51 7.04 -30.29 -15.34
N GLU A 52 7.79 -30.79 -14.34
CA GLU A 52 8.26 -30.00 -13.19
C GLU A 52 9.24 -28.92 -13.61
N CYS A 53 10.15 -29.21 -14.55
CA CYS A 53 11.09 -28.24 -15.10
C CYS A 53 10.35 -27.17 -15.90
N LEU A 54 9.39 -27.57 -16.71
CA LEU A 54 8.53 -26.64 -17.46
C LEU A 54 7.69 -25.78 -16.51
N ALA A 55 7.12 -26.36 -15.45
CA ALA A 55 6.40 -25.64 -14.40
C ALA A 55 7.30 -24.62 -13.67
N PHE A 56 8.55 -25.00 -13.41
CA PHE A 56 9.53 -24.11 -12.78
C PHE A 56 9.82 -22.91 -13.70
N VAL A 57 10.05 -23.12 -14.99
CA VAL A 57 10.22 -22.04 -15.98
C VAL A 57 9.01 -21.11 -15.97
N PHE A 58 7.80 -21.67 -15.95
CA PHE A 58 6.57 -20.86 -15.93
C PHE A 58 6.45 -19.95 -14.70
N GLN A 59 7.07 -20.27 -13.56
CA GLN A 59 7.04 -19.42 -12.37
C GLN A 59 7.76 -18.08 -12.57
N PHE A 60 8.74 -18.00 -13.46
CA PHE A 60 9.47 -16.77 -13.78
C PHE A 60 8.76 -15.91 -14.82
N LEU A 61 7.75 -16.42 -15.49
CA LEU A 61 7.03 -15.69 -16.51
C LEU A 61 5.99 -14.73 -15.93
N GLY A 62 5.83 -13.59 -16.57
CA GLY A 62 4.73 -12.66 -16.30
C GLY A 62 3.36 -13.28 -16.60
N PRO A 63 2.26 -12.75 -16.04
CA PRO A 63 0.92 -13.31 -16.27
C PRO A 63 0.51 -13.37 -17.75
N GLY A 64 0.91 -12.38 -18.55
CA GLY A 64 0.63 -12.33 -19.98
C GLY A 64 1.38 -13.42 -20.76
N ASP A 65 2.67 -13.58 -20.50
CA ASP A 65 3.51 -14.56 -21.18
C ASP A 65 3.09 -15.98 -20.79
N ARG A 66 2.77 -16.18 -19.52
CA ARG A 66 2.25 -17.45 -19.04
C ARG A 66 0.91 -17.83 -19.70
N ASN A 67 0.03 -16.85 -19.94
CA ASN A 67 -1.19 -17.09 -20.70
C ASN A 67 -0.89 -17.48 -22.16
N ARG A 68 0.12 -16.88 -22.81
CA ARG A 68 0.55 -17.28 -24.15
C ARG A 68 1.11 -18.70 -24.15
N CYS A 69 1.93 -19.07 -23.17
CA CYS A 69 2.44 -20.44 -23.01
C CYS A 69 1.31 -21.46 -22.91
N SER A 70 0.21 -21.15 -22.25
CA SER A 70 -0.92 -22.06 -22.15
C SER A 70 -1.68 -22.31 -23.47
N LEU A 71 -1.37 -21.56 -24.53
CA LEU A 71 -1.95 -21.71 -25.86
C LEU A 71 -1.04 -22.52 -26.81
N VAL A 72 0.18 -22.88 -26.40
CA VAL A 72 1.17 -23.56 -27.27
C VAL A 72 0.74 -24.98 -27.59
N CYS A 73 0.46 -25.80 -26.57
CA CYS A 73 0.00 -27.17 -26.73
C CYS A 73 -0.77 -27.67 -25.49
N LYS A 74 -1.44 -28.83 -25.61
CA LYS A 74 -2.20 -29.47 -24.51
C LYS A 74 -1.35 -29.78 -23.28
N ARG A 75 -0.07 -30.13 -23.46
CA ARG A 75 0.87 -30.37 -22.38
C ARG A 75 1.14 -29.10 -21.60
N TRP A 76 1.52 -28.00 -22.27
CA TRP A 76 1.79 -26.72 -21.65
C TRP A 76 0.54 -26.13 -20.98
N PHE A 77 -0.65 -26.34 -21.58
CA PHE A 77 -1.92 -25.96 -20.98
C PHE A 77 -2.16 -26.66 -19.64
N ARG A 78 -1.87 -27.98 -19.53
CA ARG A 78 -2.00 -28.75 -18.30
C ARG A 78 -0.98 -28.31 -17.26
N VAL A 79 0.30 -28.18 -17.64
CA VAL A 79 1.39 -27.73 -16.76
C VAL A 79 1.09 -26.33 -16.21
N ASP A 80 0.63 -25.40 -17.05
CA ASP A 80 0.20 -24.09 -16.57
C ASP A 80 -0.95 -24.19 -15.55
N GLY A 81 -1.90 -25.09 -15.75
CA GLY A 81 -3.04 -25.29 -14.86
C GLY A 81 -2.60 -25.63 -13.45
N TRP A 82 -1.98 -26.78 -13.25
CA TRP A 82 -1.62 -27.29 -11.93
C TRP A 82 -0.46 -26.52 -11.27
N SER A 83 0.42 -25.88 -12.03
CA SER A 83 1.54 -25.11 -11.51
C SER A 83 1.20 -23.66 -11.14
N ARG A 84 -0.02 -23.19 -11.40
CA ARG A 84 -0.42 -21.81 -11.15
C ARG A 84 -0.94 -21.61 -9.74
N HIS A 85 -0.07 -21.16 -8.85
CA HIS A 85 -0.41 -20.87 -7.44
C HIS A 85 -1.04 -19.50 -7.22
N ARG A 86 -0.99 -18.61 -8.21
CA ARG A 86 -1.52 -17.23 -8.11
C ARG A 86 -2.45 -16.93 -9.27
N LEU A 87 -3.68 -16.54 -8.94
CA LEU A 87 -4.71 -16.20 -9.91
C LEU A 87 -5.30 -14.81 -9.63
N SER A 88 -5.51 -14.04 -10.68
CA SER A 88 -6.20 -12.75 -10.61
C SER A 88 -7.33 -12.74 -11.63
N LEU A 89 -8.55 -12.52 -11.19
CA LEU A 89 -9.76 -12.60 -12.01
C LEU A 89 -10.53 -11.27 -11.99
N ASN A 90 -11.14 -10.94 -13.11
CA ASN A 90 -12.20 -9.96 -13.16
C ASN A 90 -13.45 -10.60 -12.56
N ALA A 91 -13.82 -10.13 -11.36
CA ALA A 91 -14.89 -10.69 -10.54
C ALA A 91 -16.26 -10.13 -10.95
N GLN A 92 -16.63 -10.33 -12.22
CA GLN A 92 -17.90 -9.94 -12.81
C GLN A 92 -18.86 -11.12 -12.79
N SER A 93 -20.17 -10.85 -12.84
CA SER A 93 -21.20 -11.90 -12.82
C SER A 93 -21.07 -12.91 -13.95
N GLU A 94 -20.56 -12.50 -15.10
CA GLU A 94 -20.40 -13.34 -16.28
C GLU A 94 -19.45 -14.53 -16.07
N ILE A 95 -18.50 -14.43 -15.14
CA ILE A 95 -17.54 -15.51 -14.89
C ILE A 95 -18.14 -16.65 -14.06
N VAL A 96 -19.33 -16.47 -13.46
CA VAL A 96 -19.93 -17.42 -12.51
C VAL A 96 -20.11 -18.80 -13.16
N SER A 97 -20.60 -18.86 -14.39
CA SER A 97 -20.78 -20.10 -15.15
C SER A 97 -19.50 -20.90 -15.38
N SER A 98 -18.37 -20.20 -15.46
CA SER A 98 -17.04 -20.78 -15.72
C SER A 98 -16.24 -21.08 -14.47
N LEU A 99 -16.70 -20.72 -13.26
CA LEU A 99 -15.92 -20.86 -12.02
C LEU A 99 -15.55 -22.32 -11.72
N LEU A 100 -16.46 -23.24 -11.96
CA LEU A 100 -16.19 -24.67 -11.69
C LEU A 100 -15.08 -25.21 -12.57
N SER A 101 -15.15 -25.00 -13.88
CA SER A 101 -14.12 -25.43 -14.83
C SER A 101 -12.78 -24.73 -14.59
N LEU A 102 -12.84 -23.45 -14.26
CA LEU A 102 -11.65 -22.65 -13.97
C LEU A 102 -10.90 -23.17 -12.73
N PHE A 103 -11.58 -23.47 -11.63
CA PHE A 103 -10.94 -23.98 -10.41
C PHE A 103 -10.68 -25.49 -10.43
N THR A 104 -11.26 -26.22 -11.37
CA THR A 104 -10.82 -27.60 -11.71
C THR A 104 -9.47 -27.56 -12.42
N ARG A 105 -9.27 -26.61 -13.35
CA ARG A 105 -7.99 -26.40 -14.02
C ARG A 105 -6.90 -25.87 -13.08
N PHE A 106 -7.24 -24.91 -12.21
CA PHE A 106 -6.31 -24.21 -11.31
C PHE A 106 -6.51 -24.68 -9.86
N ASP A 107 -6.37 -25.96 -9.59
CA ASP A 107 -6.59 -26.59 -8.29
C ASP A 107 -5.53 -26.20 -7.23
N SER A 108 -4.33 -25.85 -7.67
CA SER A 108 -3.19 -25.50 -6.82
C SER A 108 -3.15 -24.02 -6.41
N VAL A 109 -4.21 -23.27 -6.64
CA VAL A 109 -4.28 -21.84 -6.30
C VAL A 109 -4.22 -21.63 -4.79
N THR A 110 -3.20 -20.91 -4.35
CA THR A 110 -3.01 -20.49 -2.95
C THR A 110 -3.18 -18.99 -2.75
N LYS A 111 -3.13 -18.19 -3.83
CA LYS A 111 -3.26 -16.73 -3.80
C LYS A 111 -4.27 -16.28 -4.85
N LEU A 112 -5.41 -15.75 -4.40
CA LEU A 112 -6.50 -15.31 -5.29
C LEU A 112 -6.75 -13.80 -5.14
N ALA A 113 -6.87 -13.11 -6.27
CA ALA A 113 -7.30 -11.73 -6.33
C ALA A 113 -8.54 -11.61 -7.22
N LEU A 114 -9.63 -11.11 -6.66
CA LEU A 114 -10.90 -10.84 -7.31
C LEU A 114 -11.09 -9.33 -7.42
N ARG A 115 -11.25 -8.82 -8.63
CA ARG A 115 -11.42 -7.39 -8.90
C ARG A 115 -12.67 -7.17 -9.74
N CYS A 116 -13.56 -6.31 -9.27
CA CYS A 116 -14.70 -5.86 -10.06
C CYS A 116 -14.56 -4.38 -10.41
N SER A 117 -14.93 -4.01 -11.61
CA SER A 117 -15.00 -2.61 -12.03
C SER A 117 -16.17 -1.90 -11.35
N ARG A 118 -16.15 -0.55 -11.34
CA ARG A 118 -17.28 0.21 -10.76
C ARG A 118 -18.56 0.12 -11.59
N LYS A 119 -18.43 -0.21 -12.86
CA LYS A 119 -19.55 -0.24 -13.84
C LYS A 119 -20.21 -1.62 -13.97
N SER A 120 -19.55 -2.68 -13.46
CA SER A 120 -19.99 -4.06 -13.61
C SER A 120 -20.61 -4.60 -12.32
N ILE A 121 -21.53 -5.56 -12.45
CA ILE A 121 -22.08 -6.34 -11.34
C ILE A 121 -21.00 -7.32 -10.87
N SER A 122 -20.79 -7.41 -9.56
CA SER A 122 -19.76 -8.29 -9.02
C SER A 122 -20.28 -9.71 -8.77
N LEU A 123 -19.35 -10.61 -8.43
CA LEU A 123 -19.68 -11.94 -7.93
C LEU A 123 -20.53 -11.85 -6.67
N THR A 124 -21.46 -12.79 -6.53
CA THR A 124 -22.34 -12.98 -5.37
C THR A 124 -21.73 -13.94 -4.35
N ASP A 125 -22.48 -14.17 -3.26
CA ASP A 125 -22.10 -15.09 -2.18
C ASP A 125 -21.95 -16.53 -2.66
N ASP A 126 -22.80 -17.00 -3.58
CA ASP A 126 -22.72 -18.37 -4.13
C ASP A 126 -21.41 -18.60 -4.89
N ALA A 127 -20.97 -17.61 -5.64
CA ALA A 127 -19.68 -17.67 -6.31
C ALA A 127 -18.52 -17.73 -5.30
N LEU A 128 -18.60 -16.94 -4.23
CA LEU A 128 -17.60 -16.96 -3.17
C LEU A 128 -17.60 -18.29 -2.40
N LEU A 129 -18.78 -18.89 -2.16
CA LEU A 129 -18.93 -20.22 -1.58
C LEU A 129 -18.27 -21.29 -2.47
N THR A 130 -18.56 -21.28 -3.78
CA THR A 130 -17.93 -22.18 -4.76
C THR A 130 -16.41 -22.08 -4.71
N ILE A 131 -15.86 -20.87 -4.67
CA ILE A 131 -14.41 -20.61 -4.53
C ILE A 131 -13.88 -21.21 -3.23
N SER A 132 -14.59 -21.03 -2.11
CA SER A 132 -14.15 -21.51 -0.80
C SER A 132 -14.04 -23.04 -0.72
N ILE A 133 -14.97 -23.74 -1.37
CA ILE A 133 -15.01 -25.19 -1.42
C ILE A 133 -13.88 -25.75 -2.32
N ARG A 134 -13.63 -25.11 -3.46
CA ARG A 134 -12.63 -25.55 -4.43
C ARG A 134 -11.19 -25.18 -4.03
N CYS A 135 -10.98 -23.99 -3.48
CA CYS A 135 -9.66 -23.48 -3.12
C CYS A 135 -9.35 -23.66 -1.62
N ARG A 136 -9.39 -24.88 -1.11
CA ARG A 136 -9.16 -25.20 0.32
C ARG A 136 -7.75 -24.85 0.83
N ASN A 137 -6.79 -24.67 -0.08
CA ASN A 137 -5.41 -24.30 0.24
C ASN A 137 -5.16 -22.79 0.13
N LEU A 138 -6.21 -21.97 0.06
CA LEU A 138 -6.08 -20.53 -0.09
C LEU A 138 -5.42 -19.91 1.14
N THR A 139 -4.26 -19.29 0.92
CA THR A 139 -3.50 -18.56 1.96
C THR A 139 -3.66 -17.06 1.85
N ARG A 140 -4.02 -16.55 0.67
CA ARG A 140 -4.22 -15.11 0.44
C ARG A 140 -5.45 -14.84 -0.42
N LEU A 141 -6.35 -14.02 0.10
CA LEU A 141 -7.50 -13.47 -0.65
C LEU A 141 -7.40 -11.95 -0.75
N LYS A 142 -7.64 -11.43 -1.94
CA LYS A 142 -7.77 -10.00 -2.19
C LYS A 142 -9.08 -9.73 -2.93
N LEU A 143 -9.97 -8.98 -2.29
CA LEU A 143 -11.25 -8.53 -2.84
C LEU A 143 -11.19 -7.04 -3.15
N ARG A 144 -11.57 -6.63 -4.35
CA ARG A 144 -11.63 -5.21 -4.71
C ARG A 144 -12.88 -4.93 -5.53
N GLY A 145 -13.77 -4.10 -4.98
CA GLY A 145 -14.99 -3.69 -5.66
C GLY A 145 -16.05 -4.80 -5.77
N CYS A 146 -15.92 -5.90 -5.01
CA CYS A 146 -16.92 -6.96 -4.92
C CYS A 146 -18.05 -6.48 -4.00
N ARG A 147 -19.08 -5.90 -4.59
CA ARG A 147 -20.16 -5.19 -3.86
C ARG A 147 -21.34 -6.07 -3.54
N GLU A 148 -21.54 -7.16 -4.28
CA GLU A 148 -22.63 -8.11 -4.06
C GLU A 148 -22.28 -9.20 -3.03
N ILE A 149 -21.04 -9.19 -2.52
CA ILE A 149 -20.64 -10.07 -1.42
C ILE A 149 -21.14 -9.46 -0.12
N THR A 150 -21.94 -10.23 0.62
CA THR A 150 -22.54 -9.83 1.89
C THR A 150 -21.74 -10.30 3.10
N ASP A 151 -22.22 -9.97 4.30
CA ASP A 151 -21.66 -10.48 5.56
C ASP A 151 -21.79 -11.99 5.65
N GLU A 152 -22.88 -12.56 5.14
CA GLU A 152 -23.17 -13.98 5.18
C GLU A 152 -22.25 -14.78 4.25
N GLY A 153 -22.04 -14.28 3.02
CA GLY A 153 -21.12 -14.89 2.07
C GLY A 153 -19.67 -14.91 2.59
N MET A 154 -19.23 -13.81 3.22
CA MET A 154 -17.91 -13.75 3.84
C MET A 154 -17.80 -14.65 5.07
N SER A 155 -18.85 -14.79 5.87
CA SER A 155 -18.89 -15.68 7.03
C SER A 155 -18.79 -17.14 6.60
N THR A 156 -19.52 -17.54 5.56
CA THR A 156 -19.46 -18.88 4.98
C THR A 156 -18.09 -19.17 4.37
N PHE A 157 -17.52 -18.20 3.64
CA PHE A 157 -16.16 -18.29 3.12
C PHE A 157 -15.14 -18.53 4.25
N ALA A 158 -15.24 -17.80 5.36
CA ALA A 158 -14.32 -17.89 6.49
C ALA A 158 -14.31 -19.27 7.13
N LYS A 159 -15.51 -19.89 7.30
CA LYS A 159 -15.65 -21.26 7.84
C LYS A 159 -14.88 -22.29 7.03
N ASN A 160 -14.80 -22.11 5.71
CA ASN A 160 -14.11 -23.05 4.79
C ASN A 160 -12.63 -22.72 4.60
N SER A 161 -12.16 -21.51 4.96
CA SER A 161 -10.85 -21.00 4.59
C SER A 161 -9.87 -20.91 5.77
N LYS A 162 -9.73 -21.99 6.55
CA LYS A 162 -8.91 -22.06 7.78
C LYS A 162 -7.39 -21.83 7.56
N LYS A 163 -6.91 -21.99 6.31
CA LYS A 163 -5.50 -21.76 5.95
C LYS A 163 -5.21 -20.32 5.55
N LEU A 164 -6.21 -19.42 5.60
CA LEU A 164 -6.06 -18.03 5.19
C LEU A 164 -5.08 -17.31 6.12
N ARG A 165 -4.01 -16.74 5.54
CA ARG A 165 -2.99 -15.96 6.26
C ARG A 165 -3.08 -14.47 5.95
N LYS A 166 -3.58 -14.11 4.77
CA LYS A 166 -3.63 -12.71 4.32
C LYS A 166 -4.98 -12.39 3.69
N LEU A 167 -5.69 -11.42 4.26
CA LEU A 167 -6.93 -10.87 3.70
C LEU A 167 -6.74 -9.39 3.35
N SER A 168 -7.12 -9.03 2.13
CA SER A 168 -7.21 -7.63 1.72
C SER A 168 -8.55 -7.36 1.07
N CYS A 169 -9.38 -6.53 1.68
CA CYS A 169 -10.67 -6.11 1.12
C CYS A 169 -10.70 -4.61 0.86
N GLY A 170 -11.28 -4.24 -0.27
CA GLY A 170 -11.37 -2.84 -0.66
C GLY A 170 -12.61 -2.52 -1.47
N SER A 171 -13.35 -1.50 -1.06
CA SER A 171 -14.59 -1.04 -1.71
C SER A 171 -15.66 -2.14 -1.82
N CYS A 172 -15.75 -2.99 -0.80
CA CYS A 172 -16.81 -3.99 -0.64
C CYS A 172 -17.92 -3.45 0.26
N MET A 173 -19.07 -4.15 0.29
CA MET A 173 -20.26 -3.73 1.04
C MET A 173 -20.41 -4.41 2.39
N PHE A 174 -19.82 -5.59 2.59
CA PHE A 174 -19.89 -6.29 3.87
C PHE A 174 -19.28 -5.48 5.03
N GLY A 175 -19.64 -5.80 6.26
CA GLY A 175 -19.39 -5.01 7.45
C GLY A 175 -18.63 -5.72 8.56
N ALA A 176 -18.96 -5.37 9.80
CA ALA A 176 -18.31 -5.87 11.00
C ALA A 176 -18.56 -7.37 11.22
N LYS A 177 -19.79 -7.86 10.96
CA LYS A 177 -20.14 -9.29 11.08
C LYS A 177 -19.25 -10.19 10.23
N ALA A 178 -19.02 -9.80 8.96
CA ALA A 178 -18.13 -10.52 8.05
C ALA A 178 -16.70 -10.57 8.58
N LEU A 179 -16.20 -9.42 9.05
CA LEU A 179 -14.83 -9.34 9.57
C LEU A 179 -14.65 -10.14 10.86
N ASN A 180 -15.63 -10.08 11.78
CA ASN A 180 -15.63 -10.88 13.00
C ASN A 180 -15.64 -12.38 12.66
N ALA A 181 -16.49 -12.83 11.73
CA ALA A 181 -16.48 -14.22 11.28
C ALA A 181 -15.13 -14.65 10.70
N VAL A 182 -14.45 -13.79 9.92
CA VAL A 182 -13.09 -14.06 9.43
C VAL A 182 -12.09 -14.16 10.59
N LEU A 183 -12.16 -13.26 11.55
CA LEU A 183 -11.26 -13.26 12.72
C LEU A 183 -11.46 -14.49 13.61
N ASP A 184 -12.69 -14.99 13.71
CA ASP A 184 -13.01 -16.17 14.52
C ASP A 184 -12.64 -17.49 13.84
N HIS A 185 -12.83 -17.60 12.53
CA HIS A 185 -12.62 -18.85 11.81
C HIS A 185 -11.24 -19.01 11.17
N CYS A 186 -10.56 -17.89 10.85
CA CYS A 186 -9.24 -17.89 10.22
C CYS A 186 -8.13 -17.66 11.27
N ALA A 187 -7.94 -18.59 12.22
CA ALA A 187 -6.97 -18.44 13.31
C ALA A 187 -5.52 -18.22 12.84
N ASN A 188 -5.18 -18.56 11.60
CA ASN A 188 -3.85 -18.37 11.03
C ASN A 188 -3.66 -17.02 10.32
N LEU A 189 -4.61 -16.08 10.46
CA LEU A 189 -4.57 -14.80 9.76
C LEU A 189 -3.44 -13.92 10.32
N GLU A 190 -2.47 -13.60 9.47
CA GLU A 190 -1.29 -12.78 9.82
C GLU A 190 -1.41 -11.33 9.37
N GLU A 191 -2.09 -11.08 8.26
CA GLU A 191 -2.22 -9.74 7.68
C GLU A 191 -3.67 -9.44 7.31
N LEU A 192 -4.19 -8.36 7.87
CA LEU A 192 -5.50 -7.80 7.53
C LEU A 192 -5.33 -6.39 6.94
N SER A 193 -5.84 -6.20 5.72
CA SER A 193 -5.88 -4.88 5.08
C SER A 193 -7.29 -4.53 4.64
N VAL A 194 -7.85 -3.49 5.22
CA VAL A 194 -9.21 -3.01 4.94
C VAL A 194 -9.15 -1.62 4.35
N LYS A 195 -9.79 -1.44 3.18
CA LYS A 195 -9.82 -0.15 2.51
C LYS A 195 -11.24 0.21 2.07
N ARG A 196 -11.76 1.35 2.53
CA ARG A 196 -13.05 1.89 2.07
C ARG A 196 -14.17 0.83 2.12
N LEU A 197 -14.31 0.18 3.26
CA LEU A 197 -15.36 -0.79 3.49
C LEU A 197 -16.65 -0.06 3.85
N ARG A 198 -17.72 -0.30 3.10
CA ARG A 198 -18.97 0.49 3.21
C ARG A 198 -19.95 -0.05 4.24
N GLY A 199 -19.86 -1.33 4.58
CA GLY A 199 -20.69 -1.95 5.60
C GLY A 199 -20.30 -1.59 7.04
N ILE A 200 -19.21 -0.82 7.23
CA ILE A 200 -18.83 -0.27 8.54
C ILE A 200 -19.35 1.16 8.61
N HIS A 201 -20.46 1.34 9.30
CA HIS A 201 -21.11 2.63 9.55
C HIS A 201 -21.07 2.98 11.04
N ASP A 202 -21.55 4.16 11.38
CA ASP A 202 -21.69 4.59 12.77
C ASP A 202 -22.67 3.66 13.50
N GLY A 203 -22.28 3.12 14.66
CA GLY A 203 -23.03 2.11 15.39
C GLY A 203 -22.77 0.65 14.96
N ALA A 204 -21.83 0.41 14.03
CA ALA A 204 -21.42 -0.95 13.72
C ALA A 204 -20.81 -1.65 14.94
N GLU A 205 -20.98 -2.97 15.02
CA GLU A 205 -20.39 -3.80 16.06
C GLU A 205 -18.85 -3.61 16.14
N PRO A 206 -18.26 -3.69 17.33
CA PRO A 206 -16.80 -3.72 17.48
C PRO A 206 -16.19 -4.90 16.72
N ILE A 207 -15.04 -4.68 16.12
CA ILE A 207 -14.34 -5.68 15.30
C ILE A 207 -13.19 -6.29 16.10
N GLY A 208 -13.26 -7.60 16.28
CA GLY A 208 -12.24 -8.39 16.97
C GLY A 208 -12.43 -8.45 18.49
N PRO A 209 -11.46 -9.07 19.19
CA PRO A 209 -10.20 -9.58 18.66
C PRO A 209 -10.28 -10.89 17.89
N GLY A 210 -11.21 -11.82 18.21
CA GLY A 210 -11.35 -13.13 17.57
C GLY A 210 -10.12 -14.06 17.73
N ALA A 211 -10.23 -15.30 17.24
CA ALA A 211 -9.15 -16.30 17.31
C ALA A 211 -7.88 -15.87 16.55
N ALA A 212 -8.03 -15.08 15.48
CA ALA A 212 -6.93 -14.58 14.68
C ALA A 212 -6.01 -13.60 15.43
N ALA A 213 -6.44 -13.02 16.54
CA ALA A 213 -5.65 -12.05 17.30
C ALA A 213 -4.28 -12.57 17.75
N SER A 214 -4.16 -13.87 18.00
CA SER A 214 -2.89 -14.53 18.37
C SER A 214 -1.89 -14.61 17.21
N SER A 215 -2.36 -14.67 15.97
CA SER A 215 -1.52 -14.83 14.77
C SER A 215 -1.29 -13.51 14.02
N LEU A 216 -2.08 -12.47 14.30
CA LEU A 216 -2.09 -11.24 13.55
C LEU A 216 -0.83 -10.41 13.80
N LYS A 217 -0.11 -10.13 12.71
CA LYS A 217 1.16 -9.38 12.69
C LYS A 217 1.03 -7.99 12.08
N MET A 218 0.08 -7.82 11.15
CA MET A 218 -0.11 -6.55 10.45
C MET A 218 -1.58 -6.20 10.29
N ILE A 219 -1.93 -4.97 10.68
CA ILE A 219 -3.23 -4.34 10.43
C ILE A 219 -3.01 -3.09 9.56
N CYS A 220 -3.78 -2.96 8.48
CA CYS A 220 -3.75 -1.80 7.61
C CYS A 220 -5.16 -1.31 7.33
N LEU A 221 -5.54 -0.18 7.93
CA LEU A 221 -6.84 0.47 7.81
C LEU A 221 -6.72 1.68 6.90
N LYS A 222 -7.58 1.79 5.87
CA LYS A 222 -7.50 2.88 4.89
C LYS A 222 -8.89 3.41 4.53
N GLU A 223 -9.03 4.73 4.57
CA GLU A 223 -10.22 5.44 4.09
C GLU A 223 -11.52 4.89 4.73
N LEU A 224 -11.52 4.72 6.05
CA LEU A 224 -12.68 4.25 6.84
C LEU A 224 -13.34 5.42 7.55
N VAL A 225 -14.67 5.43 7.55
CA VAL A 225 -15.47 6.44 8.27
C VAL A 225 -15.45 6.15 9.78
N ASN A 226 -15.66 4.90 10.17
CA ASN A 226 -15.59 4.46 11.57
C ASN A 226 -14.40 3.51 11.77
N GLY A 227 -13.18 4.05 11.76
CA GLY A 227 -11.95 3.28 11.97
C GLY A 227 -11.78 2.77 13.40
N GLN A 228 -12.42 3.44 14.37
CA GLN A 228 -12.36 3.07 15.79
C GLN A 228 -13.01 1.72 16.11
N SER A 229 -13.94 1.23 15.28
CA SER A 229 -14.50 -0.12 15.43
C SER A 229 -13.43 -1.22 15.46
N PHE A 230 -12.23 -0.95 14.94
CA PHE A 230 -11.08 -1.87 14.97
C PHE A 230 -10.24 -1.78 16.25
N ALA A 231 -10.57 -0.91 17.20
CA ALA A 231 -9.80 -0.78 18.43
C ALA A 231 -9.68 -2.10 19.22
N PRO A 232 -10.76 -2.91 19.39
CA PRO A 232 -10.64 -4.21 20.07
C PRO A 232 -9.68 -5.18 19.39
N LEU A 233 -9.65 -5.20 18.04
CA LEU A 233 -8.72 -6.02 17.28
C LEU A 233 -7.27 -5.58 17.50
N VAL A 234 -6.99 -4.28 17.42
CA VAL A 234 -5.65 -3.74 17.64
C VAL A 234 -5.17 -4.01 19.05
N LEU A 235 -6.04 -3.81 20.03
CA LEU A 235 -5.74 -4.04 21.46
C LEU A 235 -5.61 -5.53 21.79
N GLY A 236 -6.44 -6.40 21.22
CA GLY A 236 -6.42 -7.83 21.46
C GLY A 236 -5.24 -8.56 20.78
N SER A 237 -4.65 -7.99 19.72
CA SER A 237 -3.59 -8.63 18.94
C SER A 237 -2.23 -8.51 19.61
N LYS A 238 -1.82 -9.55 20.35
CA LYS A 238 -0.57 -9.55 21.15
C LYS A 238 0.71 -9.56 20.30
N ASN A 239 0.65 -10.16 19.10
CA ASN A 239 1.80 -10.33 18.19
C ASN A 239 1.88 -9.27 17.08
N LEU A 240 1.13 -8.17 17.23
CA LEU A 240 1.02 -7.13 16.23
C LEU A 240 2.34 -6.34 16.10
N LYS A 241 2.96 -6.43 14.93
CA LYS A 241 4.23 -5.75 14.61
C LYS A 241 4.05 -4.46 13.82
N THR A 242 3.02 -4.40 12.98
CA THR A 242 2.78 -3.27 12.07
C THR A 242 1.35 -2.79 12.16
N VAL A 243 1.18 -1.50 12.43
CA VAL A 243 -0.10 -0.79 12.40
C VAL A 243 -0.02 0.35 11.40
N LYS A 244 -0.92 0.32 10.38
CA LYS A 244 -1.03 1.39 9.38
C LYS A 244 -2.46 1.93 9.39
N ILE A 245 -2.61 3.20 9.72
CA ILE A 245 -3.89 3.89 9.76
C ILE A 245 -3.79 5.08 8.80
N ILE A 246 -4.57 5.04 7.75
CA ILE A 246 -4.44 5.98 6.64
C ILE A 246 -5.80 6.56 6.30
N HIS A 247 -5.99 7.85 6.55
CA HIS A 247 -7.20 8.58 6.18
C HIS A 247 -8.47 7.92 6.76
N CYS A 248 -8.43 7.59 8.04
CA CYS A 248 -9.55 7.06 8.81
C CYS A 248 -10.06 8.13 9.76
N LEU A 249 -11.38 8.28 9.85
CA LEU A 249 -12.01 9.19 10.81
C LEU A 249 -12.08 8.52 12.19
N GLY A 250 -12.15 9.33 13.23
CA GLY A 250 -12.30 8.91 14.62
C GLY A 250 -11.20 9.48 15.53
N ASP A 251 -11.39 9.33 16.83
CA ASP A 251 -10.41 9.71 17.86
C ASP A 251 -9.34 8.62 17.98
N TRP A 252 -8.23 8.85 17.31
CA TRP A 252 -7.10 7.92 17.32
C TRP A 252 -6.18 8.13 18.52
N ASP A 253 -6.20 9.29 19.17
CA ASP A 253 -5.43 9.53 20.38
C ASP A 253 -5.84 8.57 21.50
N SER A 254 -7.14 8.39 21.72
CA SER A 254 -7.67 7.41 22.69
C SER A 254 -7.23 5.97 22.38
N VAL A 255 -7.28 5.55 21.10
CA VAL A 255 -6.83 4.21 20.70
C VAL A 255 -5.32 4.02 20.92
N LEU A 256 -4.53 5.03 20.56
CA LEU A 256 -3.07 5.01 20.76
C LEU A 256 -2.70 5.03 22.24
N GLN A 257 -3.44 5.77 23.08
CA GLN A 257 -3.26 5.74 24.53
C GLN A 257 -3.48 4.34 25.12
N LEU A 258 -4.51 3.64 24.67
CA LEU A 258 -4.76 2.26 25.09
C LEU A 258 -3.63 1.31 24.66
N ILE A 259 -3.07 1.49 23.46
CA ILE A 259 -1.90 0.73 23.00
C ILE A 259 -0.68 1.01 23.89
N GLY A 260 -0.42 2.27 24.20
CA GLY A 260 0.70 2.70 25.05
C GLY A 260 0.57 2.24 26.51
N ASN A 261 -0.63 2.30 27.08
CA ASN A 261 -0.90 1.91 28.47
C ASN A 261 -0.83 0.39 28.67
N ARG A 262 -1.09 -0.42 27.65
CA ARG A 262 -0.92 -1.88 27.70
C ARG A 262 0.48 -2.30 28.20
N ASN A 263 1.49 -1.47 27.98
CA ASN A 263 2.85 -1.71 28.49
C ASN A 263 3.03 -1.34 29.97
N ARG A 264 2.13 -0.53 30.57
CA ARG A 264 2.23 -0.10 31.98
C ARG A 264 1.60 -1.08 32.97
N ASN A 265 0.43 -1.61 32.66
CA ASN A 265 -0.34 -2.45 33.59
C ASN A 265 0.41 -3.73 34.02
N TYR A 266 1.49 -4.08 33.33
CA TYR A 266 2.34 -5.20 33.71
C TYR A 266 3.38 -4.83 34.79
N LYS A 267 3.71 -3.54 34.99
CA LYS A 267 4.65 -3.11 36.00
C LYS A 267 3.99 -2.81 37.36
N GLU A 268 2.74 -2.40 37.36
CA GLU A 268 2.03 -1.99 38.58
C GLU A 268 1.39 -3.15 39.36
N ASN A 269 1.16 -4.31 38.72
CA ASN A 269 0.59 -5.50 39.35
C ASN A 269 1.63 -6.47 39.93
N LEU A 270 2.92 -6.13 39.91
CA LEU A 270 4.00 -6.95 40.47
C LEU A 270 4.70 -6.24 41.63
N ASN A 271 3.92 -5.94 42.72
CA ASN A 271 4.48 -5.73 44.04
C ASN A 271 4.76 -7.09 44.71
N CYS A 272 5.50 -7.96 44.02
CA CYS A 272 6.06 -9.18 44.61
C CYS A 272 7.53 -9.26 44.25
N ASP A 273 8.38 -9.17 45.26
CA ASP A 273 9.83 -9.44 45.22
C ASP A 273 10.10 -10.92 44.89
N ILE A 274 9.93 -11.30 43.64
CA ILE A 274 10.38 -12.61 43.14
C ILE A 274 11.20 -12.37 41.90
N ASN A 275 12.51 -12.51 42.03
CA ASN A 275 13.53 -12.53 40.98
C ASN A 275 13.34 -13.76 40.10
N TYR A 276 12.37 -13.72 39.20
CA TYR A 276 12.31 -14.64 38.06
C TYR A 276 12.91 -13.93 36.85
N GLY A 277 13.92 -14.54 36.27
CA GLY A 277 14.54 -14.08 35.03
C GLY A 277 13.48 -13.74 33.99
N SER A 278 13.17 -12.48 33.84
CA SER A 278 12.11 -11.97 32.99
C SER A 278 12.48 -12.14 31.53
N SER A 279 11.94 -13.20 30.92
CA SER A 279 11.87 -13.29 29.48
C SER A 279 11.19 -12.03 28.93
N ASP A 280 11.81 -11.37 27.96
CA ASP A 280 11.46 -10.12 27.28
C ASP A 280 10.08 -10.17 26.53
N SER A 281 9.21 -11.15 26.88
CA SER A 281 7.96 -11.48 26.19
C SER A 281 6.77 -10.59 26.53
N SER A 282 6.88 -9.68 27.52
CA SER A 282 5.75 -8.84 27.96
C SER A 282 5.65 -7.47 27.29
N ARG A 283 6.65 -7.05 26.51
CA ARG A 283 6.63 -5.76 25.80
C ARG A 283 5.93 -5.87 24.45
N SER A 284 5.16 -4.85 24.09
CA SER A 284 4.50 -4.79 22.78
C SER A 284 5.52 -5.03 21.64
N PRO A 285 5.30 -6.00 20.75
CA PRO A 285 6.20 -6.27 19.64
C PRO A 285 6.05 -5.27 18.49
N LEU A 286 5.36 -4.14 18.72
CA LEU A 286 5.08 -3.14 17.70
C LEU A 286 6.38 -2.47 17.23
N MET A 287 6.68 -2.64 15.93
CA MET A 287 7.90 -2.18 15.28
C MET A 287 7.65 -1.08 14.24
N GLU A 288 6.46 -1.06 13.65
CA GLU A 288 6.10 -0.10 12.61
C GLU A 288 4.74 0.53 12.86
N ILE A 289 4.72 1.86 12.88
CA ILE A 289 3.49 2.67 12.94
C ILE A 289 3.48 3.64 11.77
N HIS A 290 2.36 3.65 11.04
CA HIS A 290 2.12 4.59 9.98
C HIS A 290 0.80 5.32 10.20
N LEU A 291 0.88 6.59 10.53
CA LEU A 291 -0.24 7.50 10.74
C LEU A 291 -0.29 8.49 9.57
N GLU A 292 -1.34 8.45 8.76
CA GLU A 292 -1.46 9.32 7.59
C GLU A 292 -2.84 9.97 7.51
N ARG A 293 -2.89 11.31 7.51
CA ARG A 293 -4.13 12.09 7.40
C ARG A 293 -5.15 11.73 8.49
N LEU A 294 -4.70 11.78 9.71
CA LEU A 294 -5.48 11.49 10.90
C LEU A 294 -5.54 12.72 11.81
N GLN A 295 -6.55 12.77 12.63
CA GLN A 295 -6.61 13.65 13.79
C GLN A 295 -5.89 12.95 14.96
N VAL A 296 -4.57 13.05 14.95
CA VAL A 296 -3.68 12.55 16.00
C VAL A 296 -2.86 13.73 16.49
N SER A 297 -2.77 13.89 17.80
CA SER A 297 -2.02 14.93 18.48
C SER A 297 -0.75 14.39 19.15
N ASP A 298 -0.08 15.25 19.90
CA ASP A 298 1.06 14.89 20.73
C ASP A 298 0.68 13.89 21.83
N ILE A 299 -0.58 13.83 22.23
CA ILE A 299 -1.10 12.84 23.17
C ILE A 299 -0.92 11.43 22.59
N GLY A 300 -1.32 11.23 21.34
CA GLY A 300 -1.13 9.97 20.62
C GLY A 300 0.35 9.62 20.42
N LEU A 301 1.19 10.61 20.05
CA LEU A 301 2.63 10.40 19.90
C LEU A 301 3.30 10.04 21.22
N SER A 302 2.97 10.74 22.32
CA SER A 302 3.44 10.40 23.66
C SER A 302 2.99 9.01 24.11
N ALA A 303 1.78 8.59 23.71
CA ALA A 303 1.31 7.25 24.00
C ALA A 303 2.10 6.16 23.27
N ILE A 304 2.33 6.31 21.96
CA ILE A 304 3.12 5.34 21.19
C ILE A 304 4.61 5.34 21.54
N SER A 305 5.14 6.41 22.11
CA SER A 305 6.52 6.46 22.61
C SER A 305 6.81 5.37 23.66
N LYS A 306 5.78 4.91 24.37
CA LYS A 306 5.87 3.79 25.32
C LYS A 306 6.13 2.44 24.63
N CYS A 307 5.95 2.34 23.29
CA CYS A 307 6.30 1.18 22.49
C CYS A 307 7.77 1.24 22.09
N THR A 308 8.68 0.91 22.97
CA THR A 308 10.14 1.11 22.84
C THR A 308 10.79 0.30 21.71
N LYS A 309 10.07 -0.67 21.10
CA LYS A 309 10.57 -1.50 19.97
C LYS A 309 10.27 -0.89 18.60
N ILE A 310 9.77 0.34 18.53
CA ILE A 310 9.48 1.01 17.25
C ILE A 310 10.78 1.27 16.49
N GLU A 311 10.86 0.72 15.27
CA GLU A 311 11.92 0.93 14.31
C GLU A 311 11.51 1.87 13.18
N ASN A 312 10.23 1.84 12.78
CA ASN A 312 9.73 2.62 11.66
C ASN A 312 8.52 3.47 12.08
N LEU A 313 8.65 4.79 11.95
CA LEU A 313 7.58 5.74 12.27
C LEU A 313 7.28 6.64 11.07
N HIS A 314 6.02 6.69 10.68
CA HIS A 314 5.52 7.59 9.64
C HIS A 314 4.44 8.50 10.23
N ILE A 315 4.70 9.80 10.23
CA ILE A 315 3.82 10.88 10.65
C ILE A 315 3.52 11.72 9.41
N VAL A 316 2.40 11.48 8.76
CA VAL A 316 2.11 12.03 7.43
C VAL A 316 0.82 12.81 7.46
N LYS A 317 0.92 14.13 7.32
CA LYS A 317 -0.25 15.03 7.30
C LYS A 317 -1.15 14.88 8.52
N THR A 318 -0.54 14.87 9.68
CA THR A 318 -1.17 14.88 11.00
C THR A 318 -0.94 16.27 11.63
N PRO A 319 -1.90 17.19 11.48
CA PRO A 319 -1.68 18.62 11.76
C PRO A 319 -1.46 18.96 13.23
N GLU A 320 -1.95 18.11 14.13
CA GLU A 320 -1.88 18.35 15.57
C GLU A 320 -0.59 17.81 16.22
N CYS A 321 0.24 17.07 15.45
CA CYS A 321 1.54 16.61 15.93
C CYS A 321 2.56 17.74 15.91
N SER A 322 3.33 17.92 16.99
CA SER A 322 4.34 18.97 17.14
C SER A 322 5.71 18.41 17.55
N ASN A 323 6.64 19.32 17.82
CA ASN A 323 7.95 18.99 18.41
C ASN A 323 7.82 18.18 19.70
N TYR A 324 6.87 18.53 20.57
CA TYR A 324 6.69 17.85 21.86
C TYR A 324 6.44 16.35 21.68
N GLY A 325 5.52 15.97 20.80
CA GLY A 325 5.25 14.55 20.53
C GLY A 325 6.46 13.83 19.93
N LEU A 326 7.21 14.50 19.03
CA LEU A 326 8.40 13.92 18.43
C LEU A 326 9.55 13.75 19.43
N VAL A 327 9.74 14.70 20.36
CA VAL A 327 10.69 14.59 21.48
C VAL A 327 10.37 13.38 22.34
N CYS A 328 9.10 13.22 22.77
CA CYS A 328 8.67 12.05 23.54
C CYS A 328 9.01 10.73 22.83
N VAL A 329 8.78 10.67 21.52
CA VAL A 329 9.14 9.48 20.72
C VAL A 329 10.64 9.27 20.68
N ALA A 330 11.43 10.30 20.40
CA ALA A 330 12.88 10.20 20.28
C ALA A 330 13.54 9.72 21.58
N GLU A 331 13.12 10.23 22.72
CA GLU A 331 13.65 9.87 24.04
C GLU A 331 13.41 8.40 24.40
N ASN A 332 12.30 7.81 23.95
CA ASN A 332 11.89 6.47 24.36
C ASN A 332 12.13 5.40 23.27
N CYS A 333 12.03 5.74 21.98
CA CYS A 333 12.16 4.80 20.87
C CYS A 333 13.58 4.81 20.27
N LYS A 334 14.58 4.42 21.04
CA LYS A 334 16.01 4.44 20.64
C LYS A 334 16.37 3.47 19.50
N LEU A 335 15.46 2.55 19.15
CA LEU A 335 15.63 1.61 18.03
C LEU A 335 15.17 2.18 16.69
N LEU A 336 14.78 3.47 16.65
CA LEU A 336 14.24 4.09 15.44
C LEU A 336 15.27 4.08 14.30
N ARG A 337 14.88 3.46 13.18
CA ARG A 337 15.70 3.31 11.97
C ARG A 337 15.13 4.11 10.81
N LYS A 338 13.82 4.26 10.76
CA LYS A 338 13.16 5.02 9.69
C LYS A 338 12.18 6.02 10.28
N LEU A 339 12.36 7.28 9.91
CA LEU A 339 11.46 8.37 10.27
C LEU A 339 10.99 9.08 9.01
N HIS A 340 9.68 9.14 8.82
CA HIS A 340 9.05 9.88 7.75
C HIS A 340 8.08 10.90 8.32
N ILE A 341 8.36 12.18 8.09
CA ILE A 341 7.52 13.31 8.48
C ILE A 341 7.07 14.04 7.22
N ASP A 342 5.77 14.18 7.03
CA ASP A 342 5.16 15.04 6.01
C ASP A 342 4.27 16.06 6.71
N GLY A 343 4.84 17.22 6.97
CA GLY A 343 4.22 18.34 7.67
C GLY A 343 3.48 19.32 6.76
N TRP A 344 3.30 19.02 5.50
CA TRP A 344 2.75 19.90 4.48
C TRP A 344 1.61 20.82 4.97
N ARG A 345 1.83 22.13 4.99
CA ARG A 345 0.93 23.25 5.34
C ARG A 345 0.59 23.47 6.81
N THR A 346 0.77 22.52 7.70
CA THR A 346 0.41 22.65 9.13
C THR A 346 1.53 22.18 10.03
N ASN A 347 2.76 22.39 9.59
CA ASN A 347 3.92 21.83 10.24
C ASN A 347 4.21 22.50 11.58
N ARG A 348 4.03 21.75 12.66
CA ARG A 348 4.45 22.11 14.01
C ARG A 348 5.74 21.40 14.45
N ILE A 349 6.33 20.61 13.53
CA ILE A 349 7.59 19.90 13.73
C ILE A 349 8.70 20.69 13.04
N GLY A 350 9.77 20.98 13.77
CA GLY A 350 10.93 21.73 13.30
C GLY A 350 12.21 21.26 13.97
N ASP A 351 13.15 22.16 14.17
CA ASP A 351 14.50 21.86 14.66
C ASP A 351 14.50 21.16 16.02
N GLU A 352 13.70 21.60 16.98
CA GLU A 352 13.67 21.04 18.34
C GLU A 352 13.41 19.52 18.32
N GLY A 353 12.34 19.09 17.62
CA GLY A 353 12.02 17.66 17.48
C GLY A 353 13.10 16.89 16.72
N LEU A 354 13.67 17.48 15.67
CA LEU A 354 14.72 16.85 14.87
C LEU A 354 16.06 16.72 15.62
N ILE A 355 16.40 17.71 16.47
CA ILE A 355 17.58 17.65 17.36
C ILE A 355 17.40 16.54 18.40
N ALA A 356 16.20 16.39 18.97
CA ALA A 356 15.92 15.28 19.87
C ALA A 356 16.10 13.91 19.17
N VAL A 357 15.61 13.78 17.92
CA VAL A 357 15.84 12.57 17.10
C VAL A 357 17.34 12.34 16.88
N ALA A 358 18.09 13.36 16.52
CA ALA A 358 19.53 13.27 16.33
C ALA A 358 20.25 12.80 17.61
N LYS A 359 19.86 13.34 18.77
CA LYS A 359 20.45 13.03 20.07
C LYS A 359 20.17 11.60 20.54
N HIS A 360 18.96 11.09 20.31
CA HIS A 360 18.50 9.85 20.95
C HIS A 360 18.39 8.66 19.98
N CYS A 361 18.33 8.88 18.65
CA CYS A 361 18.09 7.84 17.63
C CYS A 361 19.32 7.59 16.75
N SER A 362 20.46 7.20 17.35
CA SER A 362 21.72 6.93 16.62
C SER A 362 21.64 5.79 15.59
N ASN A 363 20.58 4.97 15.62
CA ASN A 363 20.33 3.89 14.67
C ASN A 363 19.58 4.34 13.40
N LEU A 364 19.32 5.64 13.23
CA LEU A 364 18.55 6.18 12.12
C LEU A 364 19.25 5.91 10.78
N GLN A 365 18.57 5.22 9.87
CA GLN A 365 19.05 4.83 8.53
C GLN A 365 18.32 5.56 7.41
N GLU A 366 17.06 5.93 7.64
CA GLU A 366 16.26 6.61 6.64
C GLU A 366 15.50 7.78 7.28
N LEU A 367 15.69 8.98 6.73
CA LEU A 367 14.98 10.19 7.13
C LEU A 367 14.30 10.82 5.90
N VAL A 368 13.00 11.04 6.00
CA VAL A 368 12.20 11.71 4.98
C VAL A 368 11.49 12.89 5.60
N LEU A 369 11.81 14.09 5.13
CA LEU A 369 11.21 15.35 5.56
C LEU A 369 10.50 16.00 4.38
N ILE A 370 9.20 16.21 4.49
CA ILE A 370 8.38 16.86 3.45
C ILE A 370 7.66 18.05 4.06
N GLY A 371 7.93 19.25 3.56
CA GLY A 371 7.35 20.50 4.08
C GLY A 371 7.70 20.75 5.55
N VAL A 372 8.84 20.26 6.00
CA VAL A 372 9.38 20.49 7.35
C VAL A 372 10.44 21.58 7.26
N ASN A 373 10.32 22.59 8.13
CA ASN A 373 11.26 23.71 8.21
C ASN A 373 12.48 23.33 9.07
N ALA A 374 13.29 22.42 8.54
CA ALA A 374 14.59 22.07 9.14
C ALA A 374 15.63 23.14 8.74
N THR A 375 16.46 23.55 9.70
CA THR A 375 17.58 24.48 9.44
C THR A 375 18.90 23.81 9.58
N HIS A 376 19.99 24.54 9.34
CA HIS A 376 21.35 24.11 9.55
C HIS A 376 21.57 23.47 10.93
N VAL A 377 20.90 23.95 11.97
CA VAL A 377 21.07 23.45 13.35
C VAL A 377 20.64 22.00 13.47
N SER A 378 19.41 21.67 13.05
CA SER A 378 18.92 20.29 13.14
C SER A 378 19.59 19.35 12.14
N LEU A 379 19.86 19.79 10.91
CA LEU A 379 20.51 18.97 9.91
C LEU A 379 21.97 18.68 10.26
N SER A 380 22.69 19.66 10.85
CA SER A 380 24.03 19.45 11.40
C SER A 380 24.03 18.45 12.56
N ALA A 381 23.06 18.55 13.48
CA ALA A 381 22.91 17.60 14.57
C ALA A 381 22.66 16.18 14.06
N ILE A 382 21.77 16.02 13.04
CA ILE A 382 21.50 14.72 12.40
C ILE A 382 22.75 14.18 11.72
N ALA A 383 23.46 15.01 10.96
CA ALA A 383 24.65 14.62 10.23
C ALA A 383 25.81 14.17 11.16
N CYS A 384 25.92 14.79 12.33
CA CYS A 384 26.92 14.44 13.34
C CYS A 384 26.58 13.17 14.13
N ASN A 385 25.31 13.00 14.52
CA ASN A 385 24.93 11.95 15.47
C ASN A 385 24.34 10.69 14.82
N CYS A 386 23.76 10.80 13.61
CA CYS A 386 23.16 9.66 12.90
C CYS A 386 24.17 9.05 11.88
N SER A 387 25.25 8.48 12.38
CA SER A 387 26.34 7.92 11.54
C SER A 387 25.90 6.78 10.60
N LYS A 388 24.72 6.18 10.83
CA LYS A 388 24.15 5.11 10.01
C LYS A 388 23.14 5.60 8.96
N LEU A 389 23.03 6.92 8.74
CA LEU A 389 22.05 7.50 7.82
C LEU A 389 22.43 7.19 6.36
N GLU A 390 21.71 6.26 5.75
CA GLU A 390 21.92 5.81 4.36
C GLU A 390 21.00 6.51 3.36
N ARG A 391 19.82 6.95 3.81
CA ARG A 391 18.81 7.54 2.92
C ARG A 391 18.27 8.83 3.52
N LEU A 392 18.33 9.91 2.75
CA LEU A 392 17.80 11.21 3.12
C LEU A 392 16.93 11.77 2.00
N ALA A 393 15.74 12.23 2.35
CA ALA A 393 14.87 12.94 1.42
C ALA A 393 14.38 14.25 2.04
N LEU A 394 14.65 15.36 1.34
CA LEU A 394 14.30 16.72 1.74
C LEU A 394 13.41 17.32 0.66
N CYS A 395 12.15 17.61 1.00
CA CYS A 395 11.17 18.00 0.00
C CYS A 395 10.32 19.19 0.45
N GLY A 396 10.24 20.20 -0.41
CA GLY A 396 9.33 21.33 -0.21
C GLY A 396 9.59 22.17 1.04
N SER A 397 10.85 22.32 1.43
CA SER A 397 11.27 23.18 2.54
C SER A 397 11.90 24.46 1.96
N GLY A 398 11.46 25.59 2.45
CA GLY A 398 12.06 26.91 2.10
C GLY A 398 13.33 27.25 2.87
N THR A 399 13.67 26.47 3.90
CA THR A 399 14.82 26.70 4.79
C THR A 399 16.03 25.83 4.46
N ILE A 400 15.92 24.92 3.49
CA ILE A 400 17.00 24.01 3.10
C ILE A 400 17.67 24.54 1.83
N GLY A 401 18.79 25.22 1.98
CA GLY A 401 19.60 25.79 0.93
C GLY A 401 20.94 25.08 0.76
N ASP A 402 21.90 25.78 0.14
CA ASP A 402 23.24 25.26 -0.16
C ASP A 402 24.05 24.94 1.09
N THR A 403 23.91 25.77 2.13
CA THR A 403 24.61 25.61 3.41
C THR A 403 24.24 24.31 4.10
N GLU A 404 22.94 23.96 4.10
CA GLU A 404 22.42 22.73 4.69
C GLU A 404 22.92 21.52 3.91
N ILE A 405 22.92 21.59 2.60
CA ILE A 405 23.40 20.49 1.75
C ILE A 405 24.92 20.32 1.85
N ALA A 406 25.69 21.39 1.91
CA ALA A 406 27.14 21.33 2.14
C ALA A 406 27.48 20.67 3.49
N CYS A 407 26.71 20.99 4.54
CA CYS A 407 26.86 20.35 5.84
C CYS A 407 26.59 18.82 5.77
N ILE A 408 25.55 18.41 5.05
CA ILE A 408 25.24 16.99 4.81
C ILE A 408 26.37 16.34 4.01
N ALA A 409 26.86 16.99 2.96
CA ALA A 409 27.91 16.49 2.09
C ALA A 409 29.20 16.19 2.87
N THR A 410 29.56 17.04 3.82
CA THR A 410 30.80 16.92 4.60
C THR A 410 30.70 15.91 5.76
N LYS A 411 29.51 15.72 6.35
CA LYS A 411 29.35 14.95 7.60
C LYS A 411 28.66 13.59 7.44
N CYS A 412 27.77 13.43 6.45
CA CYS A 412 27.00 12.18 6.27
C CYS A 412 27.76 11.13 5.44
N MET A 413 28.78 10.50 6.02
CA MET A 413 29.63 9.54 5.32
C MET A 413 28.92 8.25 4.88
N ALA A 414 27.88 7.79 5.60
CA ALA A 414 27.13 6.59 5.27
C ALA A 414 26.06 6.79 4.19
N LEU A 415 25.85 8.04 3.72
CA LEU A 415 24.75 8.37 2.83
C LEU A 415 24.90 7.73 1.45
N LYS A 416 23.93 6.88 1.08
CA LYS A 416 23.88 6.16 -0.20
C LYS A 416 22.86 6.76 -1.17
N LYS A 417 21.76 7.31 -0.66
CA LYS A 417 20.67 7.83 -1.49
C LYS A 417 20.19 9.18 -0.95
N LEU A 418 20.22 10.20 -1.82
CA LEU A 418 19.75 11.55 -1.52
C LEU A 418 18.65 11.96 -2.50
N CYS A 419 17.56 12.52 -1.98
CA CYS A 419 16.49 13.12 -2.78
C CYS A 419 16.21 14.54 -2.30
N ILE A 420 16.39 15.52 -3.16
CA ILE A 420 16.05 16.92 -2.90
C ILE A 420 14.96 17.33 -3.90
N LYS A 421 13.90 17.95 -3.40
CA LYS A 421 12.80 18.37 -4.26
C LYS A 421 12.17 19.67 -3.80
N GLY A 422 12.14 20.67 -4.71
CA GLY A 422 11.50 21.96 -4.43
C GLY A 422 12.09 22.67 -3.20
N CYS A 423 13.42 22.61 -3.05
CA CYS A 423 14.22 23.34 -2.08
C CYS A 423 15.01 24.45 -2.80
N PRO A 424 15.32 25.57 -2.14
CA PRO A 424 16.06 26.70 -2.72
C PRO A 424 17.57 26.42 -2.74
N ILE A 425 17.99 25.34 -3.39
CA ILE A 425 19.38 24.98 -3.62
C ILE A 425 19.85 25.44 -5.00
N SER A 426 21.15 25.67 -5.13
CA SER A 426 21.84 26.03 -6.38
C SER A 426 22.87 24.97 -6.78
N ASP A 427 23.66 25.28 -7.82
CA ASP A 427 24.77 24.45 -8.30
C ASP A 427 25.85 24.27 -7.22
N ILE A 428 26.02 25.23 -6.31
CA ILE A 428 26.93 25.13 -5.16
C ILE A 428 26.64 23.90 -4.30
N ALA A 429 25.36 23.60 -4.06
CA ALA A 429 24.97 22.38 -3.35
C ALA A 429 25.35 21.11 -4.09
N ILE A 430 25.28 21.12 -5.43
CA ILE A 430 25.63 19.97 -6.27
C ILE A 430 27.14 19.74 -6.26
N GLU A 431 27.93 20.81 -6.33
CA GLU A 431 29.39 20.77 -6.20
C GLU A 431 29.83 20.21 -4.84
N ALA A 432 29.21 20.68 -3.76
CA ALA A 432 29.46 20.14 -2.43
C ALA A 432 29.17 18.62 -2.32
N LEU A 433 28.11 18.15 -2.99
CA LEU A 433 27.77 16.71 -3.04
C LEU A 433 28.73 15.91 -3.92
N GLY A 434 29.27 16.51 -4.96
CA GLY A 434 30.30 15.91 -5.80
C GLY A 434 31.59 15.63 -5.04
N SER A 435 32.00 16.57 -4.18
CA SER A 435 33.21 16.48 -3.37
C SER A 435 33.03 15.68 -2.08
N GLY A 436 31.79 15.70 -1.51
CA GLY A 436 31.42 15.03 -0.26
C GLY A 436 30.70 13.71 -0.45
N CYS A 437 30.18 13.14 0.65
CA CYS A 437 29.39 11.90 0.68
C CYS A 437 30.02 10.75 -0.15
N PRO A 438 31.15 10.16 0.25
CA PRO A 438 31.92 9.20 -0.58
C PRO A 438 31.09 7.96 -0.99
N ASN A 439 30.12 7.58 -0.18
CA ASN A 439 29.26 6.41 -0.40
C ASN A 439 27.96 6.72 -1.17
N LEU A 440 27.80 7.94 -1.69
CA LEU A 440 26.58 8.34 -2.39
C LEU A 440 26.50 7.65 -3.76
N VAL A 441 25.52 6.76 -3.92
CA VAL A 441 25.27 5.96 -5.14
C VAL A 441 24.17 6.57 -5.99
N LYS A 442 23.18 7.24 -5.36
CA LYS A 442 22.02 7.76 -6.07
C LYS A 442 21.63 9.14 -5.56
N ILE A 443 21.55 10.08 -6.48
CA ILE A 443 20.99 11.41 -6.23
C ILE A 443 19.77 11.66 -7.11
N LYS A 444 18.78 12.35 -6.54
CA LYS A 444 17.60 12.80 -7.25
C LYS A 444 17.31 14.24 -6.87
N VAL A 445 17.44 15.16 -7.82
CA VAL A 445 17.13 16.59 -7.64
C VAL A 445 15.98 16.96 -8.56
N ARG A 446 14.91 17.54 -8.02
CA ARG A 446 13.73 17.90 -8.79
C ARG A 446 13.11 19.21 -8.34
N LYS A 447 12.68 20.01 -9.29
CA LYS A 447 11.98 21.28 -9.03
C LYS A 447 12.80 22.22 -8.10
N CYS A 448 14.11 22.21 -8.20
CA CYS A 448 15.02 23.13 -7.55
C CYS A 448 15.46 24.15 -8.60
N ARG A 449 14.94 25.38 -8.52
CA ARG A 449 15.07 26.38 -9.59
C ARG A 449 16.50 26.93 -9.75
N GLY A 450 17.31 26.84 -8.72
CA GLY A 450 18.69 27.33 -8.75
C GLY A 450 19.70 26.30 -9.28
N VAL A 451 19.26 25.09 -9.66
CA VAL A 451 20.15 24.02 -10.17
C VAL A 451 20.06 23.97 -11.68
N SER A 452 21.21 24.15 -12.36
CA SER A 452 21.33 24.10 -13.81
C SER A 452 21.44 22.67 -14.36
N SER A 453 21.30 22.53 -15.68
CA SER A 453 21.59 21.26 -16.37
C SER A 453 23.06 20.88 -16.28
N ASP A 454 23.93 21.89 -16.36
CA ASP A 454 25.39 21.76 -16.40
C ASP A 454 25.94 21.18 -15.11
N ALA A 455 25.36 21.57 -13.96
CA ALA A 455 25.70 20.98 -12.67
C ALA A 455 25.43 19.45 -12.63
N GLY A 456 24.39 18.99 -13.34
CA GLY A 456 24.10 17.57 -13.48
C GLY A 456 25.10 16.83 -14.36
N GLU A 457 25.59 17.44 -15.40
CA GLU A 457 26.64 16.91 -16.29
C GLU A 457 27.97 16.89 -15.57
N TRP A 458 28.37 18.00 -14.95
CA TRP A 458 29.57 18.09 -14.13
C TRP A 458 29.61 16.98 -13.05
N LEU A 459 28.48 16.75 -12.35
CA LEU A 459 28.43 15.72 -11.33
C LEU A 459 28.58 14.29 -11.91
N ARG A 460 28.11 14.04 -13.15
CA ARG A 460 28.33 12.76 -13.84
C ARG A 460 29.80 12.56 -14.22
N GLU A 461 30.46 13.59 -14.63
CA GLU A 461 31.90 13.55 -14.94
C GLU A 461 32.72 13.25 -13.69
N GLN A 462 32.45 13.95 -12.58
CA GLN A 462 33.12 13.74 -11.30
C GLN A 462 32.85 12.38 -10.67
N ARG A 463 31.64 11.85 -10.83
CA ARG A 463 31.14 10.65 -10.12
C ARG A 463 30.41 9.69 -11.09
N GLY A 464 31.15 9.18 -12.11
CA GLY A 464 30.58 8.38 -13.21
C GLY A 464 29.77 7.14 -12.81
N SER A 465 30.00 6.55 -11.64
CA SER A 465 29.22 5.42 -11.12
C SER A 465 27.92 5.81 -10.44
N MET A 466 27.66 7.11 -10.22
CA MET A 466 26.50 7.60 -9.49
C MET A 466 25.26 7.67 -10.40
N LEU A 467 24.13 7.16 -9.91
CA LEU A 467 22.84 7.29 -10.59
C LEU A 467 22.24 8.68 -10.33
N ILE A 468 22.35 9.56 -11.33
CA ILE A 468 21.89 10.94 -11.24
C ILE A 468 20.57 11.09 -11.99
N ASN A 469 19.55 11.60 -11.29
CA ASN A 469 18.22 11.90 -11.84
C ASN A 469 17.88 13.36 -11.49
N MET A 470 18.12 14.27 -12.42
CA MET A 470 17.81 15.68 -12.29
C MET A 470 16.76 16.05 -13.34
N ASP A 471 15.76 16.87 -12.96
CA ASP A 471 14.86 17.44 -13.95
C ASP A 471 15.65 18.53 -14.68
N ALA A 472 15.73 18.47 -16.00
CA ALA A 472 16.19 19.60 -16.79
C ALA A 472 15.32 20.81 -16.46
N CYS A 473 15.95 21.93 -16.17
CA CYS A 473 15.24 23.19 -16.01
C CYS A 473 14.86 23.66 -17.42
N ASP A 474 13.70 23.23 -17.91
CA ASP A 474 13.12 23.87 -19.10
C ASP A 474 12.88 25.33 -18.73
N THR A 475 13.70 26.21 -19.27
CA THR A 475 13.62 27.68 -19.17
C THR A 475 12.44 28.24 -19.99
N ASP A 476 11.38 27.50 -20.10
CA ASP A 476 10.15 27.98 -20.73
C ASP A 476 9.01 28.03 -19.70
N CYS A 477 9.16 28.95 -18.74
CA CYS A 477 8.05 29.39 -17.92
C CYS A 477 7.53 30.72 -18.51
N GLY A 478 6.66 30.57 -19.49
CA GLY A 478 5.72 31.65 -19.82
C GLY A 478 5.10 32.19 -18.54
N PHE A 479 5.27 33.46 -18.31
CA PHE A 479 4.63 34.24 -17.28
C PHE A 479 3.11 34.18 -17.53
N GLU A 480 2.41 33.23 -16.97
CA GLU A 480 0.99 33.38 -16.72
C GLU A 480 0.82 34.19 -15.44
N ALA A 481 0.89 35.49 -15.62
CA ALA A 481 0.36 36.44 -14.68
C ALA A 481 -1.16 36.21 -14.61
N SER A 482 -1.62 35.57 -13.54
CA SER A 482 -3.03 35.61 -13.18
C SER A 482 -3.39 37.03 -12.82
N VAL A 483 -3.93 37.75 -13.80
CA VAL A 483 -4.62 39.00 -13.62
C VAL A 483 -5.82 38.72 -12.73
N SER A 484 -5.79 39.24 -11.52
CA SER A 484 -6.96 39.35 -10.67
C SER A 484 -7.93 40.37 -11.32
N ASP A 485 -9.00 39.83 -11.86
CA ASP A 485 -10.09 40.66 -12.40
C ASP A 485 -10.88 41.25 -11.23
N ILE A 486 -10.72 42.54 -11.05
CA ILE A 486 -11.54 43.40 -10.21
C ILE A 486 -12.68 43.90 -11.10
N GLY A 487 -13.83 43.28 -11.00
CA GLY A 487 -15.08 43.69 -11.61
C GLY A 487 -16.03 44.25 -10.55
N VAL A 488 -16.28 45.52 -10.65
CA VAL A 488 -17.10 46.38 -9.80
C VAL A 488 -18.56 46.37 -10.28
N HIS A 489 -19.53 46.39 -9.31
CA HIS A 489 -20.94 46.82 -9.36
C HIS A 489 -21.93 46.01 -10.26
N GLU A 490 -23.16 45.75 -9.81
CA GLU A 490 -24.22 46.60 -9.26
C GLU A 490 -25.33 45.82 -8.56
N THR A 491 -25.84 46.43 -7.54
CA THR A 491 -27.16 46.50 -6.89
C THR A 491 -28.36 45.71 -7.44
N GLY A 492 -29.12 45.12 -6.50
CA GLY A 492 -30.50 44.69 -6.67
C GLY A 492 -31.09 44.14 -5.38
N GLU A 493 -31.74 45.01 -4.60
CA GLU A 493 -32.57 44.68 -3.44
C GLU A 493 -33.76 43.83 -3.84
N GLU A 494 -34.15 42.84 -3.03
CA GLU A 494 -35.54 42.72 -2.60
C GLU A 494 -35.70 41.83 -1.35
N VAL A 495 -36.55 42.36 -0.52
CA VAL A 495 -36.97 42.04 0.83
C VAL A 495 -37.99 40.91 0.82
N GLY A 496 -37.91 39.96 1.78
CA GLY A 496 -38.97 38.99 2.01
C GLY A 496 -38.81 38.27 3.35
N GLN A 497 -39.57 38.71 4.30
CA GLN A 497 -39.67 38.34 5.72
C GLN A 497 -40.01 36.86 6.02
N VAL A 498 -39.36 36.35 7.05
CA VAL A 498 -39.85 35.73 8.31
C VAL A 498 -40.68 34.44 8.23
N THR A 499 -40.21 33.36 8.85
CA THR A 499 -40.76 32.82 10.10
C THR A 499 -39.80 31.76 10.68
N ALA A 500 -39.51 31.92 11.96
CA ALA A 500 -38.76 30.97 12.77
C ALA A 500 -39.69 29.86 13.28
N VAL A 501 -39.24 28.59 13.24
CA VAL A 501 -39.65 27.55 14.22
C VAL A 501 -38.55 26.46 14.32
N GLY A 502 -38.10 26.22 15.53
CA GLY A 502 -37.74 24.89 16.04
C GLY A 502 -36.37 24.33 15.71
N ALA A 503 -35.43 24.53 16.63
CA ALA A 503 -34.16 23.82 16.69
C ALA A 503 -34.37 22.34 17.01
N SER A 504 -33.84 21.48 16.15
CA SER A 504 -33.37 20.16 16.53
C SER A 504 -32.03 19.91 15.82
N THR A 505 -30.98 20.05 16.61
CA THR A 505 -29.59 19.83 16.16
C THR A 505 -29.35 18.35 15.93
N SER A 506 -29.50 17.89 14.71
CA SER A 506 -29.05 16.56 14.35
C SER A 506 -27.55 16.59 13.99
N SER A 507 -26.78 15.72 14.60
CA SER A 507 -25.35 15.49 14.41
C SER A 507 -24.92 15.16 12.96
N ASN A 508 -25.87 15.01 12.05
CA ASN A 508 -25.64 14.67 10.64
C ASN A 508 -25.01 15.79 9.80
N GLY A 509 -25.13 17.06 10.20
CA GLY A 509 -24.55 18.18 9.44
C GLY A 509 -23.03 18.23 9.45
N ARG A 510 -22.38 17.82 10.55
CA ARG A 510 -20.92 17.78 10.65
C ARG A 510 -20.29 16.66 9.82
N LEU A 511 -20.94 15.51 9.73
CA LEU A 511 -20.51 14.39 8.89
C LEU A 511 -20.65 14.67 7.40
N ALA A 512 -21.67 15.40 6.98
CA ALA A 512 -21.82 15.81 5.58
C ALA A 512 -20.75 16.82 5.15
N LEU A 513 -20.38 17.76 6.01
CA LEU A 513 -19.27 18.71 5.79
C LEU A 513 -17.91 18.01 5.73
N LEU A 514 -17.68 16.99 6.55
CA LEU A 514 -16.47 16.18 6.51
C LEU A 514 -16.42 15.30 5.24
N ARG A 515 -17.55 14.76 4.79
CA ARG A 515 -17.64 14.02 3.53
C ARG A 515 -17.34 14.88 2.30
N SER A 516 -17.79 16.13 2.27
CA SER A 516 -17.47 17.06 1.18
C SER A 516 -15.99 17.46 1.17
N LYS A 517 -15.34 17.61 2.35
CA LYS A 517 -13.89 17.86 2.45
C LYS A 517 -13.05 16.63 2.01
N LEU A 518 -13.55 15.40 2.20
CA LEU A 518 -12.90 14.17 1.72
C LEU A 518 -12.85 14.06 0.19
N GLY A 519 -13.86 14.55 -0.51
CA GLY A 519 -13.92 14.55 -1.99
C GLY A 519 -12.91 15.48 -2.67
N HIS A 520 -12.62 16.64 -2.07
CA HIS A 520 -11.73 17.66 -2.65
C HIS A 520 -10.23 17.35 -2.51
N PHE A 521 -9.83 16.39 -1.66
CA PHE A 521 -8.42 16.02 -1.46
C PHE A 521 -7.91 14.92 -2.39
N ALA A 522 -8.76 14.33 -3.23
CA ALA A 522 -8.38 13.21 -4.11
C ALA A 522 -7.42 13.60 -5.25
N GLY A 523 -7.25 14.89 -5.54
CA GLY A 523 -6.56 15.38 -6.76
C GLY A 523 -5.05 15.63 -6.68
N ARG A 524 -4.38 15.54 -5.52
CA ARG A 524 -2.97 15.97 -5.40
C ARG A 524 -2.03 14.95 -4.75
N ASN A 525 -2.07 13.70 -5.20
CA ASN A 525 -1.23 12.61 -4.67
C ASN A 525 0.16 12.47 -5.33
N LEU A 526 0.60 13.43 -6.15
CA LEU A 526 1.82 13.29 -6.97
C LEU A 526 3.13 13.19 -6.17
N VAL A 527 3.21 13.75 -4.96
CA VAL A 527 4.46 13.75 -4.18
C VAL A 527 4.65 12.44 -3.43
N ALA A 528 3.61 11.91 -2.80
CA ALA A 528 3.69 10.65 -2.06
C ALA A 528 3.95 9.44 -2.98
N CYS A 529 3.41 9.43 -4.21
CA CYS A 529 3.67 8.37 -5.18
C CYS A 529 5.13 8.29 -5.65
N THR A 530 5.82 9.43 -5.79
CA THR A 530 7.22 9.46 -6.23
C THR A 530 8.17 8.92 -5.16
N LEU A 531 7.88 9.18 -3.88
CA LEU A 531 8.71 8.70 -2.78
C LEU A 531 8.42 7.22 -2.45
N ARG A 532 7.15 6.76 -2.54
CA ARG A 532 6.82 5.32 -2.44
C ARG A 532 7.55 4.48 -3.50
N ARG A 533 7.71 5.01 -4.72
CA ARG A 533 8.45 4.35 -5.80
C ARG A 533 9.96 4.36 -5.57
N TRP A 534 10.44 5.30 -4.75
CA TRP A 534 11.86 5.42 -4.43
C TRP A 534 12.29 4.49 -3.28
N SER A 535 11.43 4.29 -2.27
CA SER A 535 11.66 3.33 -1.19
C SER A 535 11.50 1.87 -1.63
N ASN A 536 10.74 1.59 -2.70
CA ASN A 536 10.46 0.22 -3.16
C ASN A 536 11.41 -0.30 -4.25
N CYS A 537 12.48 0.43 -4.60
CA CYS A 537 13.43 -0.03 -5.63
C CYS A 537 14.37 -1.16 -5.19
N ASP A 538 14.38 -1.53 -3.91
CA ASP A 538 15.20 -2.66 -3.43
C ASP A 538 14.40 -3.97 -3.26
N ASP A 539 13.07 -3.93 -3.38
CA ASP A 539 12.22 -5.13 -3.41
C ASP A 539 11.89 -5.52 -4.85
N SER A 540 12.92 -5.95 -5.59
CA SER A 540 12.81 -6.41 -6.99
C SER A 540 12.03 -7.72 -7.15
N LEU A 541 11.25 -8.16 -6.17
CA LEU A 541 10.42 -9.38 -6.23
C LEU A 541 8.95 -9.17 -5.86
N ASN A 542 8.46 -7.94 -5.76
CA ASN A 542 7.02 -7.67 -5.64
C ASN A 542 6.51 -6.92 -6.85
N ILE A 543 6.22 -7.71 -7.88
CA ILE A 543 5.54 -7.33 -9.10
C ILE A 543 4.19 -6.68 -8.76
N ASN A 544 4.00 -5.47 -9.25
CA ASN A 544 2.75 -4.73 -9.27
C ASN A 544 1.54 -5.61 -9.62
N LEU A 545 0.54 -5.56 -8.78
CA LEU A 545 -0.86 -5.81 -9.13
C LEU A 545 -1.71 -4.66 -8.60
#